data_484e974ad407eb1801238d200249691e
#
_entry.id   484e974ad407eb1801238d200249691e
#
_cell.length_a   1.000
_cell.length_b   1.000
_cell.length_c   1.000
_cell.angle_alpha   90.00
_cell.angle_beta   90.00
_cell.angle_gamma   90.00
#
_symmetry.space_group_name_H-M   'P 1'
#
loop_
_entity.id
_entity.type
_entity.pdbx_description
1 polymer ?
#
loop_
_entity_poly.entity_id
_entity_poly.type
_entity_poly.pdbx_seq_one_letter_code
_entity_poly.pdbx_strand_id
1 'polypeptide(L)'
;MVSLVRAVFVWAFVLGTILVPRLQAPAEAAPSAPVVTQLSGYHQQSVLGSVREQRIETAQIAQAEAWYAEYDQGWNKYQARLQEQAQAQAEAARIAALSNHPAAPAYIAQAIHNAFVPLGDRALQWAFNVAYCESRYHPNSVNTSSGASGLFQFLPSTWAFTPWHASSPFDPVANANAAAWLYSRDGPSQWVCQG
;
A
#
# COMPACT_ATOMS: atom_id res chain seq x y z
N MET A 1 15.12 -30.53 -55.92
CA MET A 1 14.91 -29.06 -55.92
C MET A 1 14.03 -28.73 -54.71
N VAL A 2 14.65 -28.28 -53.66
CA VAL A 2 14.00 -28.04 -52.35
C VAL A 2 13.70 -26.54 -52.26
N SER A 3 12.45 -26.16 -52.20
CA SER A 3 12.03 -24.79 -52.05
C SER A 3 11.77 -24.52 -50.57
N LEU A 4 12.65 -23.75 -49.95
CA LEU A 4 12.55 -23.25 -48.58
C LEU A 4 11.52 -22.12 -48.50
N VAL A 5 10.35 -22.41 -47.92
CA VAL A 5 9.41 -21.38 -47.51
C VAL A 5 9.81 -20.90 -46.12
N ARG A 6 10.38 -19.68 -46.06
CA ARG A 6 10.62 -18.96 -44.83
C ARG A 6 9.28 -18.42 -44.31
N ALA A 7 8.78 -19.05 -43.24
CA ALA A 7 7.68 -18.49 -42.46
C ALA A 7 8.23 -17.36 -41.58
N VAL A 8 7.93 -16.12 -41.93
CA VAL A 8 8.16 -14.94 -41.13
C VAL A 8 7.06 -14.90 -40.07
N PHE A 9 7.35 -15.30 -38.86
CA PHE A 9 6.47 -15.07 -37.72
C PHE A 9 6.52 -13.57 -37.37
N VAL A 10 5.53 -12.82 -37.82
CA VAL A 10 5.25 -11.47 -37.35
C VAL A 10 4.63 -11.61 -35.95
N TRP A 11 5.43 -11.41 -34.92
CA TRP A 11 4.92 -11.19 -33.57
C TRP A 11 4.22 -9.83 -33.53
N ALA A 12 2.90 -9.86 -33.69
CA ALA A 12 2.09 -8.71 -33.35
C ALA A 12 2.09 -8.59 -31.82
N PHE A 13 2.94 -7.72 -31.29
CA PHE A 13 2.80 -7.22 -29.94
C PHE A 13 1.48 -6.44 -29.87
N VAL A 14 0.42 -7.11 -29.43
CA VAL A 14 -0.75 -6.42 -28.94
C VAL A 14 -0.34 -5.76 -27.63
N LEU A 15 0.15 -4.52 -27.73
CA LEU A 15 0.23 -3.60 -26.62
C LEU A 15 -1.22 -3.30 -26.23
N GLY A 16 -1.81 -4.16 -25.40
CA GLY A 16 -2.98 -3.82 -24.63
C GLY A 16 -2.60 -2.62 -23.76
N THR A 17 -2.92 -1.42 -24.22
CA THR A 17 -2.94 -0.24 -23.38
C THR A 17 -3.96 -0.51 -22.29
N ILE A 18 -3.50 -1.06 -21.17
CA ILE A 18 -4.26 -1.04 -19.93
C ILE A 18 -4.43 0.44 -19.64
N LEU A 19 -5.62 0.96 -19.92
CA LEU A 19 -6.06 2.27 -19.48
C LEU A 19 -6.14 2.16 -17.95
N VAL A 20 -5.01 2.33 -17.27
CA VAL A 20 -4.99 2.57 -15.85
C VAL A 20 -5.69 3.91 -15.68
N PRO A 21 -6.88 3.97 -15.05
CA PRO A 21 -7.46 5.26 -14.74
C PRO A 21 -6.39 6.00 -13.92
N ARG A 22 -5.88 7.10 -14.46
CA ARG A 22 -5.08 8.03 -13.66
C ARG A 22 -6.03 8.51 -12.59
N LEU A 23 -5.96 7.89 -11.42
CA LEU A 23 -6.44 8.50 -10.20
C LEU A 23 -5.63 9.79 -10.07
N GLN A 24 -6.25 10.88 -10.53
CA GLN A 24 -5.77 12.20 -10.20
C GLN A 24 -5.74 12.24 -8.67
N ALA A 25 -4.53 12.15 -8.10
CA ALA A 25 -4.34 12.51 -6.72
C ALA A 25 -5.00 13.90 -6.55
N PRO A 26 -5.80 14.12 -5.48
CA PRO A 26 -6.26 15.46 -5.19
C PRO A 26 -5.03 16.35 -5.28
N ALA A 27 -5.11 17.41 -6.06
CA ALA A 27 -4.06 18.41 -6.17
C ALA A 27 -4.00 19.11 -4.82
N GLU A 28 -3.40 18.46 -3.85
CA GLU A 28 -2.89 19.13 -2.67
C GLU A 28 -1.84 20.08 -3.22
N ALA A 29 -2.16 21.36 -3.18
CA ALA A 29 -1.33 22.40 -3.75
C ALA A 29 0.09 22.19 -3.24
N ALA A 30 1.00 21.84 -4.15
CA ALA A 30 2.40 21.70 -3.79
C ALA A 30 2.83 22.95 -3.02
N PRO A 31 3.43 22.83 -1.85
CA PRO A 31 3.89 23.97 -1.11
C PRO A 31 4.75 24.83 -2.04
N SER A 32 4.45 26.12 -2.13
CA SER A 32 5.15 27.02 -3.03
C SER A 32 6.64 27.00 -2.70
N ALA A 33 7.47 26.64 -3.69
CA ALA A 33 8.92 26.65 -3.53
C ALA A 33 9.37 28.03 -3.04
N PRO A 34 10.34 28.11 -2.13
CA PRO A 34 10.86 29.39 -1.69
C PRO A 34 11.40 30.16 -2.89
N VAL A 35 10.94 31.40 -3.03
CA VAL A 35 11.41 32.30 -4.10
C VAL A 35 12.86 32.68 -3.80
N VAL A 36 13.79 32.13 -4.55
CA VAL A 36 15.18 32.60 -4.51
C VAL A 36 15.25 33.90 -5.26
N THR A 37 15.29 35.00 -4.54
CA THR A 37 15.46 36.34 -5.13
C THR A 37 16.89 36.44 -5.66
N GLN A 38 17.07 36.46 -6.98
CA GLN A 38 18.36 36.76 -7.59
C GLN A 38 18.75 38.21 -7.27
N LEU A 39 19.77 38.40 -6.47
CA LEU A 39 20.36 39.68 -6.19
C LEU A 39 21.22 40.11 -7.38
N SER A 40 20.64 40.83 -8.33
CA SER A 40 21.37 41.51 -9.39
C SER A 40 21.73 42.93 -8.92
N GLY A 41 23.01 43.17 -8.69
CA GLY A 41 23.48 44.54 -8.45
C GLY A 41 24.82 44.55 -7.71
N TYR A 42 25.93 44.56 -8.47
CA TYR A 42 27.24 44.91 -7.95
C TYR A 42 27.29 46.40 -7.60
N HIS A 43 27.00 46.72 -6.34
CA HIS A 43 27.46 47.97 -5.76
C HIS A 43 28.51 47.64 -4.71
N GLN A 44 29.62 48.40 -4.75
CA GLN A 44 30.71 48.34 -3.76
C GLN A 44 30.14 48.63 -2.36
N GLN A 45 29.69 47.54 -1.70
CA GLN A 45 29.28 47.59 -0.33
C GLN A 45 30.46 47.27 0.58
N SER A 46 30.47 47.77 1.80
CA SER A 46 31.47 47.50 2.80
C SER A 46 31.64 45.98 2.99
N VAL A 47 32.79 45.50 3.38
CA VAL A 47 33.09 44.06 3.64
C VAL A 47 32.05 43.41 4.55
N LEU A 48 31.49 44.16 5.50
CA LEU A 48 30.41 43.70 6.39
C LEU A 48 29.09 43.47 5.64
N GLY A 49 28.80 44.25 4.60
CA GLY A 49 27.61 44.06 3.75
C GLY A 49 27.73 42.77 2.93
N SER A 50 28.90 42.55 2.32
CA SER A 50 29.13 41.33 1.50
C SER A 50 29.04 40.03 2.32
N VAL A 51 29.55 40.01 3.54
CA VAL A 51 29.45 38.86 4.45
C VAL A 51 28.00 38.60 4.85
N ARG A 52 27.21 39.65 5.06
CA ARG A 52 25.78 39.51 5.38
C ARG A 52 24.99 38.96 4.20
N GLU A 53 25.23 39.45 3.00
CA GLU A 53 24.60 38.98 1.77
C GLU A 53 24.92 37.51 1.49
N GLN A 54 26.21 37.11 1.61
CA GLN A 54 26.59 35.69 1.47
C GLN A 54 25.93 34.80 2.48
N ARG A 55 25.70 35.22 3.74
CA ARG A 55 25.00 34.45 4.74
C ARG A 55 23.53 34.28 4.40
N ILE A 56 22.87 35.34 3.88
CA ILE A 56 21.47 35.28 3.45
C ILE A 56 21.32 34.32 2.26
N GLU A 57 22.18 34.42 1.28
CA GLU A 57 22.18 33.56 0.11
C GLU A 57 22.41 32.09 0.50
N THR A 58 23.40 31.81 1.35
CA THR A 58 23.65 30.45 1.85
C THR A 58 22.45 29.90 2.63
N ALA A 59 21.81 30.72 3.45
CA ALA A 59 20.63 30.30 4.19
C ALA A 59 19.43 30.02 3.27
N GLN A 60 19.24 30.80 2.21
CA GLN A 60 18.20 30.57 1.21
C GLN A 60 18.43 29.28 0.42
N ILE A 61 19.68 29.01 0.02
CA ILE A 61 20.04 27.76 -0.65
C ILE A 61 19.78 26.56 0.26
N ALA A 62 20.24 26.62 1.52
CA ALA A 62 20.01 25.52 2.46
C ALA A 62 18.52 25.28 2.73
N GLN A 63 17.72 26.34 2.77
CA GLN A 63 16.26 26.20 2.92
C GLN A 63 15.61 25.58 1.68
N ALA A 64 16.05 25.95 0.49
CA ALA A 64 15.58 25.34 -0.75
C ALA A 64 15.96 23.85 -0.84
N GLU A 65 17.20 23.51 -0.51
CA GLU A 65 17.67 22.12 -0.47
C GLU A 65 16.87 21.27 0.53
N ALA A 66 16.59 21.79 1.72
CA ALA A 66 15.78 21.12 2.72
C ALA A 66 14.35 20.86 2.21
N TRP A 67 13.74 21.84 1.55
CA TRP A 67 12.40 21.70 0.96
C TRP A 67 12.38 20.65 -0.15
N TYR A 68 13.36 20.63 -1.05
CA TYR A 68 13.46 19.59 -2.10
C TYR A 68 13.68 18.21 -1.51
N ALA A 69 14.49 18.08 -0.47
CA ALA A 69 14.72 16.80 0.21
C ALA A 69 13.44 16.26 0.86
N GLU A 70 12.63 17.12 1.48
CA GLU A 70 11.35 16.75 2.06
C GLU A 70 10.33 16.34 0.97
N TYR A 71 10.26 17.09 -0.12
CA TYR A 71 9.42 16.77 -1.27
C TYR A 71 9.76 15.41 -1.86
N ASP A 72 11.05 15.14 -2.12
CA ASP A 72 11.51 13.86 -2.67
C ASP A 72 11.22 12.70 -1.73
N GLN A 73 11.38 12.89 -0.42
CA GLN A 73 11.00 11.86 0.56
C GLN A 73 9.50 11.56 0.53
N GLY A 74 8.67 12.60 0.44
CA GLY A 74 7.22 12.47 0.32
C GLY A 74 6.81 11.71 -0.93
N TRP A 75 7.42 12.07 -2.06
CA TRP A 75 7.20 11.41 -3.35
C TRP A 75 7.61 9.94 -3.34
N ASN A 76 8.79 9.64 -2.81
CA ASN A 76 9.28 8.27 -2.71
C ASN A 76 8.40 7.39 -1.81
N LYS A 77 7.91 7.93 -0.68
CA LYS A 77 6.94 7.24 0.18
C LYS A 77 5.61 6.99 -0.53
N TYR A 78 5.15 7.94 -1.33
CA TYR A 78 3.93 7.78 -2.11
C TYR A 78 4.08 6.67 -3.16
N GLN A 79 5.19 6.67 -3.93
CA GLN A 79 5.47 5.63 -4.92
C GLN A 79 5.60 4.24 -4.29
N ALA A 80 6.27 4.14 -3.14
CA ALA A 80 6.39 2.88 -2.41
C ALA A 80 5.02 2.32 -1.99
N ARG A 81 4.11 3.18 -1.50
CA ARG A 81 2.74 2.76 -1.15
C ARG A 81 1.95 2.27 -2.36
N LEU A 82 2.09 2.93 -3.51
CA LEU A 82 1.43 2.47 -4.74
C LEU A 82 1.93 1.09 -5.19
N GLN A 83 3.23 0.87 -5.10
CA GLN A 83 3.82 -0.44 -5.42
C GLN A 83 3.34 -1.53 -4.46
N GLU A 84 3.30 -1.26 -3.17
CA GLU A 84 2.80 -2.18 -2.16
C GLU A 84 1.32 -2.54 -2.39
N GLN A 85 0.49 -1.55 -2.70
CA GLN A 85 -0.92 -1.79 -3.04
C GLN A 85 -1.07 -2.64 -4.31
N ALA A 86 -0.27 -2.38 -5.34
CA ALA A 86 -0.29 -3.16 -6.57
C ALA A 86 0.15 -4.62 -6.32
N GLN A 87 1.15 -4.85 -5.49
CA GLN A 87 1.59 -6.19 -5.10
C GLN A 87 0.50 -6.93 -4.32
N ALA A 88 -0.13 -6.28 -3.35
CA ALA A 88 -1.21 -6.88 -2.58
C ALA A 88 -2.42 -7.26 -3.46
N GLN A 89 -2.77 -6.42 -4.42
CA GLN A 89 -3.85 -6.71 -5.37
C GLN A 89 -3.49 -7.86 -6.31
N ALA A 90 -2.27 -7.88 -6.85
CA ALA A 90 -1.81 -8.95 -7.72
C ALA A 90 -1.81 -10.30 -6.99
N GLU A 91 -1.36 -10.31 -5.74
CA GLU A 91 -1.34 -11.52 -4.92
C GLU A 91 -2.76 -11.99 -4.57
N ALA A 92 -3.66 -11.06 -4.19
CA ALA A 92 -5.06 -11.38 -3.96
C ALA A 92 -5.74 -11.97 -5.21
N ALA A 93 -5.43 -11.43 -6.40
CA ALA A 93 -5.95 -11.95 -7.65
C ALA A 93 -5.38 -13.35 -7.97
N ARG A 94 -4.09 -13.57 -7.72
CA ARG A 94 -3.45 -14.88 -7.88
C ARG A 94 -4.09 -15.94 -6.98
N ILE A 95 -4.29 -15.62 -5.71
CA ILE A 95 -4.91 -16.54 -4.74
C ILE A 95 -6.36 -16.82 -5.11
N ALA A 96 -7.12 -15.78 -5.48
CA ALA A 96 -8.51 -15.94 -5.92
C ALA A 96 -8.64 -16.88 -7.14
N ALA A 97 -7.74 -16.74 -8.10
CA ALA A 97 -7.70 -17.62 -9.28
C ALA A 97 -7.42 -19.09 -8.90
N LEU A 98 -6.56 -19.35 -7.93
CA LEU A 98 -6.26 -20.70 -7.43
C LEU A 98 -7.39 -21.29 -6.59
N SER A 99 -8.12 -20.45 -5.86
CA SER A 99 -9.16 -20.84 -4.90
C SER A 99 -10.57 -20.81 -5.48
N ASN A 100 -10.72 -20.40 -6.75
CA ASN A 100 -12.01 -20.29 -7.46
C ASN A 100 -13.03 -19.40 -6.74
N HIS A 101 -12.58 -18.28 -6.17
CA HIS A 101 -13.43 -17.25 -5.58
C HIS A 101 -13.03 -15.85 -6.07
N PRO A 102 -13.88 -14.81 -5.89
CA PRO A 102 -13.53 -13.45 -6.28
C PRO A 102 -12.30 -12.92 -5.55
N ALA A 103 -11.53 -12.05 -6.21
CA ALA A 103 -10.44 -11.34 -5.57
C ALA A 103 -10.97 -10.37 -4.49
N ALA A 104 -10.20 -10.20 -3.41
CA ALA A 104 -10.53 -9.26 -2.35
C ALA A 104 -10.50 -7.81 -2.88
N PRO A 105 -11.38 -6.92 -2.39
CA PRO A 105 -11.25 -5.48 -2.63
C PRO A 105 -9.88 -4.96 -2.24
N ALA A 106 -9.37 -3.94 -2.95
CA ALA A 106 -8.00 -3.46 -2.81
C ALA A 106 -7.57 -3.16 -1.36
N TYR A 107 -8.40 -2.47 -0.60
CA TYR A 107 -8.10 -2.10 0.79
C TYR A 107 -8.12 -3.31 1.75
N ILE A 108 -8.94 -4.33 1.46
CA ILE A 108 -8.95 -5.59 2.19
C ILE A 108 -7.71 -6.43 1.83
N ALA A 109 -7.39 -6.49 0.53
CA ALA A 109 -6.18 -7.17 0.05
C ALA A 109 -4.93 -6.60 0.74
N GLN A 110 -4.84 -5.27 0.84
CA GLN A 110 -3.74 -4.60 1.51
C GLN A 110 -3.67 -4.95 3.00
N ALA A 111 -4.81 -4.93 3.71
CA ALA A 111 -4.87 -5.26 5.13
C ALA A 111 -4.41 -6.70 5.41
N ILE A 112 -4.91 -7.67 4.64
CA ILE A 112 -4.54 -9.08 4.77
C ILE A 112 -3.07 -9.29 4.39
N HIS A 113 -2.63 -8.72 3.27
CA HIS A 113 -1.25 -8.84 2.79
C HIS A 113 -0.26 -8.33 3.85
N ASN A 114 -0.45 -7.12 4.36
CA ASN A 114 0.45 -6.53 5.36
C ASN A 114 0.53 -7.34 6.66
N ALA A 115 -0.58 -7.94 7.07
CA ALA A 115 -0.64 -8.74 8.28
C ALA A 115 0.03 -10.12 8.12
N PHE A 116 -0.11 -10.76 6.95
CA PHE A 116 0.26 -12.18 6.77
C PHE A 116 1.52 -12.42 5.96
N VAL A 117 2.01 -11.47 5.15
CA VAL A 117 3.30 -11.62 4.42
C VAL A 117 4.46 -12.04 5.32
N PRO A 118 4.62 -11.49 6.55
CA PRO A 118 5.68 -11.92 7.44
C PRO A 118 5.60 -13.38 7.88
N LEU A 119 4.43 -14.02 7.73
CA LEU A 119 4.17 -15.41 8.10
C LEU A 119 4.36 -16.39 6.94
N GLY A 120 4.64 -15.87 5.73
CA GLY A 120 4.91 -16.63 4.52
C GLY A 120 3.68 -16.96 3.68
N ASP A 121 3.95 -17.46 2.46
CA ASP A 121 2.94 -17.62 1.39
C ASP A 121 1.78 -18.55 1.78
N ARG A 122 2.05 -19.61 2.52
CA ARG A 122 1.00 -20.54 2.98
C ARG A 122 0.01 -19.86 3.93
N ALA A 123 0.51 -19.05 4.87
CA ALA A 123 -0.32 -18.29 5.81
C ALA A 123 -1.11 -17.22 5.08
N LEU A 124 -0.48 -16.56 4.11
CA LEU A 124 -1.14 -15.54 3.28
C LEU A 124 -2.28 -16.13 2.44
N GLN A 125 -2.04 -17.26 1.78
CA GLN A 125 -3.07 -17.96 1.02
C GLN A 125 -4.24 -18.38 1.91
N TRP A 126 -3.92 -18.99 3.06
CA TRP A 126 -4.90 -19.36 4.06
C TRP A 126 -5.76 -18.15 4.49
N ALA A 127 -5.12 -17.02 4.77
CA ALA A 127 -5.81 -15.82 5.25
C ALA A 127 -6.83 -15.28 4.24
N PHE A 128 -6.49 -15.24 2.95
CA PHE A 128 -7.43 -14.83 1.91
C PHE A 128 -8.61 -15.81 1.81
N ASN A 129 -8.35 -17.11 1.80
CA ASN A 129 -9.39 -18.12 1.70
C ASN A 129 -10.33 -18.08 2.91
N VAL A 130 -9.79 -17.96 4.12
CA VAL A 130 -10.58 -17.89 5.34
C VAL A 130 -11.38 -16.60 5.41
N ALA A 131 -10.80 -15.45 5.11
CA ALA A 131 -11.53 -14.18 5.08
C ALA A 131 -12.71 -14.21 4.08
N TYR A 132 -12.51 -14.87 2.92
CA TYR A 132 -13.60 -15.08 1.97
C TYR A 132 -14.68 -16.03 2.52
N CYS A 133 -14.30 -17.15 3.11
CA CYS A 133 -15.21 -18.11 3.69
C CYS A 133 -16.05 -17.50 4.83
N GLU A 134 -15.40 -16.78 5.75
CA GLU A 134 -16.01 -16.24 6.97
C GLU A 134 -16.91 -15.02 6.70
N SER A 135 -16.47 -14.11 5.85
CA SER A 135 -17.14 -12.81 5.67
C SER A 135 -17.42 -12.41 4.23
N ARG A 136 -16.96 -13.17 3.23
CA ARG A 136 -16.94 -12.74 1.82
C ARG A 136 -16.20 -11.41 1.63
N TYR A 137 -15.15 -11.20 2.41
CA TYR A 137 -14.36 -9.95 2.46
C TYR A 137 -15.14 -8.71 2.94
N HIS A 138 -16.28 -8.91 3.64
CA HIS A 138 -17.03 -7.80 4.21
C HIS A 138 -16.57 -7.51 5.65
N PRO A 139 -15.88 -6.39 5.90
CA PRO A 139 -15.33 -6.11 7.24
C PRO A 139 -16.43 -5.82 8.28
N ASN A 140 -17.62 -5.45 7.84
CA ASN A 140 -18.76 -5.16 8.72
C ASN A 140 -19.68 -6.38 8.94
N SER A 141 -19.24 -7.58 8.54
CA SER A 141 -20.03 -8.80 8.77
C SER A 141 -20.18 -9.11 10.24
N VAL A 142 -21.41 -9.49 10.63
CA VAL A 142 -21.76 -9.96 11.97
C VAL A 142 -22.59 -11.24 11.85
N ASN A 143 -22.15 -12.27 12.53
CA ASN A 143 -22.97 -13.46 12.74
C ASN A 143 -23.92 -13.20 13.90
N THR A 144 -25.24 -13.06 13.64
CA THR A 144 -26.22 -12.68 14.62
C THR A 144 -26.44 -13.75 15.70
N SER A 145 -26.09 -15.01 15.47
CA SER A 145 -26.23 -16.11 16.41
C SER A 145 -25.09 -16.17 17.41
N SER A 146 -23.83 -15.91 16.96
CA SER A 146 -22.63 -16.02 17.77
C SER A 146 -22.05 -14.67 18.19
N GLY A 147 -22.44 -13.59 17.53
CA GLY A 147 -21.80 -12.28 17.66
C GLY A 147 -20.43 -12.17 16.99
N ALA A 148 -19.99 -13.19 16.26
CA ALA A 148 -18.73 -13.14 15.54
C ALA A 148 -18.72 -12.00 14.54
N SER A 149 -17.62 -11.25 14.46
CA SER A 149 -17.56 -9.95 13.79
C SER A 149 -16.29 -9.76 12.97
N GLY A 150 -16.41 -8.98 11.89
CA GLY A 150 -15.30 -8.54 11.06
C GLY A 150 -14.90 -9.56 9.99
N LEU A 151 -13.75 -9.31 9.35
CA LEU A 151 -13.24 -10.12 8.24
C LEU A 151 -13.03 -11.58 8.59
N PHE A 152 -12.46 -11.85 9.77
CA PHE A 152 -12.11 -13.19 10.25
C PHE A 152 -13.09 -13.69 11.31
N GLN A 153 -14.26 -13.07 11.46
CA GLN A 153 -15.34 -13.47 12.33
C GLN A 153 -14.92 -13.80 13.77
N PHE A 154 -14.25 -12.85 14.41
CA PHE A 154 -13.87 -13.00 15.81
C PHE A 154 -15.08 -13.02 16.74
N LEU A 155 -15.15 -14.02 17.61
CA LEU A 155 -16.08 -13.99 18.74
C LEU A 155 -15.73 -12.83 19.69
N PRO A 156 -16.73 -12.18 20.33
CA PRO A 156 -16.45 -11.07 21.25
C PRO A 156 -15.46 -11.43 22.38
N SER A 157 -15.55 -12.63 22.91
CA SER A 157 -14.63 -13.15 23.94
C SER A 157 -13.20 -13.29 23.40
N THR A 158 -13.03 -13.83 22.20
CA THR A 158 -11.72 -13.98 21.57
C THR A 158 -11.13 -12.62 21.22
N TRP A 159 -11.94 -11.69 20.68
CA TRP A 159 -11.52 -10.33 20.38
C TRP A 159 -10.96 -9.61 21.60
N ALA A 160 -11.62 -9.74 22.76
CA ALA A 160 -11.20 -9.12 24.03
C ALA A 160 -9.80 -9.56 24.50
N PHE A 161 -9.29 -10.70 24.06
CA PHE A 161 -7.95 -11.21 24.38
C PHE A 161 -6.88 -10.83 23.34
N THR A 162 -7.27 -10.23 22.21
CA THR A 162 -6.29 -9.80 21.20
C THR A 162 -5.58 -8.52 21.63
N PRO A 163 -4.36 -8.26 21.15
CA PRO A 163 -3.71 -6.97 21.33
C PRO A 163 -4.48 -5.78 20.75
N TRP A 164 -5.44 -6.04 19.87
CA TRP A 164 -6.27 -5.03 19.19
C TRP A 164 -7.66 -4.85 19.81
N HIS A 165 -7.90 -5.39 21.01
CA HIS A 165 -9.21 -5.32 21.67
C HIS A 165 -9.75 -3.88 21.87
N ALA A 166 -8.86 -2.88 21.94
CA ALA A 166 -9.24 -1.48 22.03
C ALA A 166 -9.69 -0.87 20.69
N SER A 167 -9.43 -1.57 19.56
CA SER A 167 -9.86 -1.18 18.22
C SER A 167 -11.23 -1.80 17.91
N SER A 168 -11.87 -1.29 16.85
CA SER A 168 -13.10 -1.92 16.34
C SER A 168 -12.78 -3.24 15.65
N PRO A 169 -13.53 -4.34 15.91
CA PRO A 169 -13.42 -5.57 15.16
C PRO A 169 -13.82 -5.43 13.69
N PHE A 170 -14.46 -4.32 13.33
CA PHE A 170 -14.83 -3.97 11.95
C PHE A 170 -13.75 -3.20 11.20
N ASP A 171 -12.69 -2.77 11.87
CA ASP A 171 -11.50 -2.22 11.22
C ASP A 171 -10.73 -3.36 10.54
N PRO A 172 -10.63 -3.38 9.20
CA PRO A 172 -10.01 -4.47 8.48
C PRO A 172 -8.53 -4.65 8.82
N VAL A 173 -7.82 -3.58 9.15
CA VAL A 173 -6.39 -3.65 9.53
C VAL A 173 -6.25 -4.27 10.90
N ALA A 174 -7.01 -3.81 11.89
CA ALA A 174 -7.00 -4.38 13.25
C ALA A 174 -7.43 -5.85 13.23
N ASN A 175 -8.46 -6.19 12.45
CA ASN A 175 -9.01 -7.54 12.35
C ASN A 175 -8.01 -8.50 11.68
N ALA A 176 -7.36 -8.09 10.58
CA ALA A 176 -6.34 -8.90 9.91
C ALA A 176 -5.09 -9.11 10.79
N ASN A 177 -4.63 -8.07 11.48
CA ASN A 177 -3.50 -8.19 12.40
C ASN A 177 -3.81 -9.12 13.59
N ALA A 178 -5.03 -9.03 14.15
CA ALA A 178 -5.47 -9.93 15.20
C ALA A 178 -5.52 -11.39 14.71
N ALA A 179 -5.96 -11.62 13.47
CA ALA A 179 -5.97 -12.95 12.85
C ALA A 179 -4.55 -13.49 12.64
N ALA A 180 -3.63 -12.67 12.14
CA ALA A 180 -2.23 -13.06 11.95
C ALA A 180 -1.55 -13.40 13.29
N TRP A 181 -1.81 -12.62 14.33
CA TRP A 181 -1.33 -12.88 15.68
C TRP A 181 -1.87 -14.21 16.25
N LEU A 182 -3.19 -14.45 16.14
CA LEU A 182 -3.81 -15.67 16.62
C LEU A 182 -3.33 -16.90 15.82
N TYR A 183 -3.21 -16.76 14.49
CA TYR A 183 -2.66 -17.80 13.61
C TYR A 183 -1.23 -18.17 14.00
N SER A 184 -0.36 -17.18 14.27
CA SER A 184 1.04 -17.43 14.62
C SER A 184 1.19 -18.11 15.98
N ARG A 185 0.27 -17.86 16.91
CA ARG A 185 0.29 -18.39 18.28
C ARG A 185 -0.33 -19.78 18.38
N ASP A 186 -1.53 -19.94 17.81
CA ASP A 186 -2.39 -21.11 18.03
C ASP A 186 -2.69 -21.92 16.74
N GLY A 187 -2.20 -21.43 15.61
CA GLY A 187 -2.40 -22.07 14.31
C GLY A 187 -3.78 -21.81 13.70
N PRO A 188 -4.05 -22.42 12.53
CA PRO A 188 -5.28 -22.22 11.77
C PRO A 188 -6.54 -22.85 12.38
N SER A 189 -6.37 -23.78 13.31
CA SER A 189 -7.49 -24.57 13.89
C SER A 189 -8.50 -23.76 14.70
N GLN A 190 -8.23 -22.46 14.92
CA GLN A 190 -9.15 -21.56 15.61
C GLN A 190 -10.36 -21.16 14.75
N TRP A 191 -10.32 -21.43 13.45
CA TRP A 191 -11.40 -21.16 12.50
C TRP A 191 -12.04 -22.45 11.99
N VAL A 192 -13.33 -22.41 11.76
CA VAL A 192 -14.06 -23.53 11.12
C VAL A 192 -13.70 -23.59 9.64
N CYS A 193 -13.58 -22.45 9.00
CA CYS A 193 -13.04 -22.34 7.65
C CYS A 193 -11.52 -22.59 7.67
N GLN A 194 -11.05 -23.61 6.96
CA GLN A 194 -9.63 -24.02 7.00
C GLN A 194 -8.79 -23.48 5.83
N GLY A 195 -9.33 -22.70 4.91
CA GLY A 195 -8.61 -22.06 3.82
C GLY A 195 -8.32 -22.98 2.62
#